data_0906cbe5f59c438618c9c7a600084124
#
_entry.id   0906cbe5f59c438618c9c7a600084124
#
_cell.length_a   1.000
_cell.length_b   1.000
_cell.length_c   1.000
_cell.angle_alpha   90.00
_cell.angle_beta   90.00
_cell.angle_gamma   90.00
#
_symmetry.space_group_name_H-M   'P 1'
#
loop_
_entity.id
_entity.type
_entity.pdbx_description
1 polymer ?
#
loop_
_entity_poly.entity_id
_entity_poly.type
_entity_poly.pdbx_seq_one_letter_code
_entity_poly.pdbx_strand_id
1 'polypeptide(L)'
;GDEFGVLLENCPPEPALRIAEKLRQATEALHVHWGKQVLRTGLSIGLVHIGGEVQSAQDLLRMADMACYRAKERGRNRIYVYRSDDGEYTRHVSEMEWVTRIRMALEQERFCLYAQSIAPLQPDGQRGLHFEVLLRLRDEQGQIISPATFIPAAERYGIMPTVDRWVIARTLATLAQHPAALRHIDTCAINLSGPSLDDDG
;
A
#
# COMPACT_ATOMS: atom_id res chain seq x y z
N GLY A 1 2.65 3.85 22.14
CA GLY A 1 1.86 3.34 21.03
C GLY A 1 0.41 3.23 21.43
N ASP A 2 -0.44 3.06 20.44
CA ASP A 2 -1.90 2.92 20.56
C ASP A 2 -2.37 1.48 20.22
N GLU A 3 -1.42 0.55 20.15
CA GLU A 3 -1.67 -0.86 19.86
C GLU A 3 -1.42 -1.73 21.09
N PHE A 4 -2.38 -2.62 21.36
CA PHE A 4 -2.37 -3.50 22.52
C PHE A 4 -2.62 -4.95 22.09
N GLY A 5 -1.84 -5.88 22.63
CA GLY A 5 -2.06 -7.31 22.48
C GLY A 5 -2.70 -7.90 23.73
N VAL A 6 -3.73 -8.73 23.54
CA VAL A 6 -4.42 -9.45 24.62
C VAL A 6 -4.39 -10.94 24.30
N LEU A 7 -3.84 -11.74 25.21
CA LEU A 7 -3.86 -13.18 25.12
C LEU A 7 -4.93 -13.76 26.06
N LEU A 8 -5.84 -14.53 25.49
CA LEU A 8 -6.90 -15.22 26.23
C LEU A 8 -6.57 -16.71 26.28
N GLU A 9 -6.06 -17.17 27.43
CA GLU A 9 -5.70 -18.57 27.65
C GLU A 9 -6.95 -19.44 27.84
N ASN A 10 -6.93 -20.64 27.24
CA ASN A 10 -8.01 -21.63 27.34
C ASN A 10 -9.41 -21.05 27.04
N CYS A 11 -9.49 -20.09 26.13
CA CYS A 11 -10.71 -19.37 25.78
C CYS A 11 -11.22 -19.83 24.40
N PRO A 12 -12.39 -20.51 24.34
CA PRO A 12 -13.00 -20.88 23.06
C PRO A 12 -13.38 -19.64 22.22
N PRO A 13 -13.57 -19.76 20.89
CA PRO A 13 -13.84 -18.64 20.01
C PRO A 13 -15.05 -17.78 20.38
N GLU A 14 -16.17 -18.40 20.78
CA GLU A 14 -17.36 -17.64 21.16
C GLU A 14 -17.21 -16.80 22.43
N PRO A 15 -16.66 -17.33 23.56
CA PRO A 15 -16.31 -16.51 24.71
C PRO A 15 -15.30 -15.40 24.38
N ALA A 16 -14.29 -15.68 23.54
CA ALA A 16 -13.31 -14.68 23.12
C ALA A 16 -13.97 -13.51 22.37
N LEU A 17 -14.90 -13.82 21.45
CA LEU A 17 -15.67 -12.79 20.74
C LEU A 17 -16.52 -11.93 21.70
N ARG A 18 -17.15 -12.54 22.71
CA ARG A 18 -17.91 -11.80 23.73
C ARG A 18 -17.03 -10.88 24.58
N ILE A 19 -15.82 -11.32 24.91
CA ILE A 19 -14.84 -10.49 25.64
C ILE A 19 -14.40 -9.31 24.76
N ALA A 20 -14.05 -9.56 23.50
CA ALA A 20 -13.68 -8.52 22.55
C ALA A 20 -14.80 -7.47 22.38
N GLU A 21 -16.07 -7.92 22.27
CA GLU A 21 -17.22 -7.00 22.16
C GLU A 21 -17.42 -6.16 23.43
N LYS A 22 -17.22 -6.74 24.61
CA LYS A 22 -17.25 -5.97 25.87
C LYS A 22 -16.17 -4.90 25.92
N LEU A 23 -14.93 -5.22 25.47
CA LEU A 23 -13.84 -4.26 25.39
C LEU A 23 -14.16 -3.13 24.42
N ARG A 24 -14.68 -3.47 23.24
CA ARG A 24 -15.08 -2.48 22.24
C ARG A 24 -16.15 -1.53 22.79
N GLN A 25 -17.21 -2.07 23.37
CA GLN A 25 -18.30 -1.27 23.95
C GLN A 25 -17.83 -0.41 25.12
N ALA A 26 -16.99 -0.95 26.00
CA ALA A 26 -16.42 -0.18 27.12
C ALA A 26 -15.58 0.98 26.63
N THR A 27 -14.77 0.78 25.56
CA THR A 27 -13.97 1.84 24.95
C THR A 27 -14.85 2.88 24.25
N GLU A 28 -15.87 2.45 23.54
CA GLU A 28 -16.81 3.36 22.86
C GLU A 28 -17.60 4.23 23.86
N ALA A 29 -17.94 3.67 25.03
CA ALA A 29 -18.61 4.40 26.10
C ALA A 29 -17.66 5.36 26.87
N LEU A 30 -16.35 5.24 26.67
CA LEU A 30 -15.39 6.08 27.33
C LEU A 30 -15.42 7.51 26.77
N HIS A 31 -15.65 8.48 27.66
CA HIS A 31 -15.61 9.90 27.34
C HIS A 31 -14.50 10.55 28.16
N VAL A 32 -13.47 11.04 27.47
CA VAL A 32 -12.36 11.72 28.12
C VAL A 32 -12.55 13.23 28.01
N HIS A 33 -12.64 13.91 29.15
CA HIS A 33 -12.74 15.36 29.19
C HIS A 33 -11.31 15.96 29.16
N TRP A 34 -11.01 16.72 28.13
CA TRP A 34 -9.76 17.47 27.99
C TRP A 34 -10.07 18.95 27.83
N GLY A 35 -9.92 19.70 28.91
CA GLY A 35 -10.35 21.10 28.94
C GLY A 35 -11.84 21.27 28.67
N LYS A 36 -12.19 21.97 27.60
CA LYS A 36 -13.59 22.16 27.14
C LYS A 36 -14.07 21.12 26.12
N GLN A 37 -13.20 20.18 25.73
CA GLN A 37 -13.50 19.19 24.73
C GLN A 37 -13.81 17.82 25.35
N VAL A 38 -14.76 17.11 24.77
CA VAL A 38 -15.04 15.70 25.08
C VAL A 38 -14.48 14.86 23.96
N LEU A 39 -13.43 14.11 24.26
CA LEU A 39 -12.82 13.17 23.32
C LEU A 39 -13.56 11.83 23.39
N ARG A 40 -13.90 11.31 22.25
CA ARG A 40 -14.46 9.95 22.10
C ARG A 40 -13.44 9.10 21.35
N THR A 41 -13.35 7.86 21.73
CA THR A 41 -12.46 6.90 21.06
C THR A 41 -13.24 5.63 20.71
N GLY A 42 -12.73 4.87 19.76
CA GLY A 42 -13.26 3.57 19.38
C GLY A 42 -12.13 2.56 19.30
N LEU A 43 -12.47 1.29 19.40
CA LEU A 43 -11.51 0.18 19.39
C LEU A 43 -11.77 -0.71 18.19
N SER A 44 -10.77 -0.84 17.30
CA SER A 44 -10.77 -1.82 16.23
C SER A 44 -9.99 -3.04 16.68
N ILE A 45 -10.59 -4.22 16.64
CA ILE A 45 -10.05 -5.45 17.22
C ILE A 45 -9.88 -6.50 16.13
N GLY A 46 -8.66 -7.04 16.00
CA GLY A 46 -8.39 -8.26 15.28
C GLY A 46 -8.37 -9.45 16.25
N LEU A 47 -9.18 -10.47 16.01
CA LEU A 47 -9.27 -11.66 16.84
C LEU A 47 -8.77 -12.87 16.06
N VAL A 48 -7.78 -13.58 16.62
CA VAL A 48 -7.19 -14.79 16.02
C VAL A 48 -7.34 -15.93 16.99
N HIS A 49 -7.82 -17.08 16.49
CA HIS A 49 -7.82 -18.31 17.25
C HIS A 49 -6.48 -19.02 17.11
N ILE A 50 -5.83 -19.29 18.24
CA ILE A 50 -4.56 -20.03 18.25
C ILE A 50 -4.87 -21.53 18.17
N GLY A 51 -4.72 -22.09 16.99
CA GLY A 51 -4.92 -23.52 16.69
C GLY A 51 -3.70 -24.12 15.99
N GLY A 52 -3.88 -25.33 15.45
CA GLY A 52 -2.78 -26.07 14.79
C GLY A 52 -2.21 -25.42 13.52
N GLU A 53 -2.84 -24.37 13.01
CA GLU A 53 -2.37 -23.62 11.83
C GLU A 53 -1.32 -22.55 12.18
N VAL A 54 -1.21 -22.16 13.46
CA VAL A 54 -0.25 -21.14 13.92
C VAL A 54 1.10 -21.81 14.17
N GLN A 55 2.09 -21.51 13.34
CA GLN A 55 3.42 -22.12 13.40
C GLN A 55 4.41 -21.34 14.26
N SER A 56 4.18 -20.03 14.44
CA SER A 56 5.07 -19.17 15.23
C SER A 56 4.33 -18.01 15.89
N ALA A 57 4.92 -17.42 16.94
CA ALA A 57 4.41 -16.19 17.55
C ALA A 57 4.41 -15.02 16.54
N GLN A 58 5.34 -15.00 15.61
CA GLN A 58 5.43 -13.99 14.57
C GLN A 58 4.28 -14.09 13.57
N ASP A 59 3.90 -15.31 13.18
CA ASP A 59 2.74 -15.55 12.32
C ASP A 59 1.45 -15.14 13.03
N LEU A 60 1.32 -15.46 14.32
CA LEU A 60 0.17 -15.07 15.12
C LEU A 60 0.00 -13.55 15.17
N LEU A 61 1.07 -12.81 15.46
CA LEU A 61 1.05 -11.36 15.50
C LEU A 61 0.68 -10.77 14.14
N ARG A 62 1.22 -11.32 13.05
CA ARG A 62 0.87 -10.92 11.69
C ARG A 62 -0.61 -11.14 11.39
N MET A 63 -1.17 -12.29 11.75
CA MET A 63 -2.59 -12.60 11.58
C MET A 63 -3.48 -11.63 12.38
N ALA A 64 -3.08 -11.31 13.62
CA ALA A 64 -3.81 -10.39 14.48
C ALA A 64 -3.78 -8.95 13.94
N ASP A 65 -2.63 -8.48 13.49
CA ASP A 65 -2.47 -7.16 12.87
C ASP A 65 -3.35 -7.02 11.63
N MET A 66 -3.38 -8.04 10.79
CA MET A 66 -4.23 -8.06 9.60
C MET A 66 -5.71 -8.03 9.93
N ALA A 67 -6.15 -8.82 10.91
CA ALA A 67 -7.53 -8.80 11.35
C ALA A 67 -7.90 -7.42 11.92
N CYS A 68 -6.99 -6.80 12.66
CA CYS A 68 -7.15 -5.43 13.16
C CYS A 68 -7.25 -4.41 12.02
N TYR A 69 -6.38 -4.53 11.03
CA TYR A 69 -6.43 -3.70 9.84
C TYR A 69 -7.78 -3.82 9.09
N ARG A 70 -8.31 -5.04 8.93
CA ARG A 70 -9.64 -5.29 8.37
C ARG A 70 -10.76 -4.64 9.15
N ALA A 71 -10.66 -4.65 10.48
CA ALA A 71 -11.61 -3.94 11.32
C ALA A 71 -11.56 -2.42 11.06
N LYS A 72 -10.35 -1.87 10.86
CA LYS A 72 -10.15 -0.44 10.52
C LYS A 72 -10.71 -0.09 9.13
N GLU A 73 -10.45 -0.91 8.11
CA GLU A 73 -10.96 -0.68 6.74
C GLU A 73 -12.48 -0.73 6.64
N ARG A 74 -13.11 -1.68 7.32
CA ARG A 74 -14.56 -1.86 7.28
C ARG A 74 -15.35 -0.81 8.07
N GLY A 75 -14.73 0.27 8.50
CA GLY A 75 -15.37 1.42 9.15
C GLY A 75 -15.04 1.56 10.63
N ARG A 76 -13.95 0.99 11.09
CA ARG A 76 -13.44 1.09 12.48
C ARG A 76 -14.43 0.66 13.56
N ASN A 77 -14.03 0.77 14.82
CA ASN A 77 -14.86 0.50 16.00
C ASN A 77 -15.63 -0.83 15.91
N ARG A 78 -14.95 -1.91 15.51
CA ARG A 78 -15.51 -3.25 15.32
C ARG A 78 -14.49 -4.34 15.53
N ILE A 79 -14.99 -5.57 15.59
CA ILE A 79 -14.19 -6.78 15.67
C ILE A 79 -14.14 -7.42 14.28
N TYR A 80 -12.97 -7.90 13.92
CA TYR A 80 -12.77 -8.79 12.79
C TYR A 80 -12.13 -10.09 13.29
N VAL A 81 -12.79 -11.22 13.02
CA VAL A 81 -12.25 -12.54 13.34
C VAL A 81 -11.47 -13.02 12.12
N TYR A 82 -10.20 -13.31 12.33
CA TYR A 82 -9.34 -13.90 11.30
C TYR A 82 -9.89 -15.26 10.86
N ARG A 83 -9.93 -15.51 9.56
CA ARG A 83 -10.31 -16.79 8.95
C ARG A 83 -9.25 -17.16 7.91
N SER A 84 -8.75 -18.38 7.96
CA SER A 84 -7.77 -18.90 7.00
C SER A 84 -8.28 -18.95 5.55
N ASP A 85 -9.61 -19.00 5.36
CA ASP A 85 -10.27 -19.04 4.04
C ASP A 85 -10.38 -17.66 3.35
N ASP A 86 -9.99 -16.60 4.01
CA ASP A 86 -10.02 -15.28 3.38
C ASP A 86 -8.93 -15.21 2.29
N GLY A 87 -9.28 -15.55 1.06
CA GLY A 87 -8.40 -15.38 -0.11
C GLY A 87 -7.90 -13.93 -0.29
N GLU A 88 -8.52 -12.97 0.40
CA GLU A 88 -8.02 -11.62 0.65
C GLU A 88 -6.78 -11.59 1.56
N TYR A 89 -6.55 -12.62 2.38
CA TYR A 89 -5.37 -12.75 3.26
C TYR A 89 -4.07 -12.82 2.46
N THR A 90 -4.01 -13.72 1.50
CA THR A 90 -2.85 -13.88 0.62
C THR A 90 -2.53 -12.57 -0.11
N ARG A 91 -3.57 -11.81 -0.43
CA ARG A 91 -3.43 -10.51 -1.09
C ARG A 91 -2.81 -9.44 -0.17
N HIS A 92 -3.18 -9.36 1.11
CA HIS A 92 -2.64 -8.37 2.05
C HIS A 92 -1.19 -8.65 2.46
N VAL A 93 -0.85 -9.91 2.72
CA VAL A 93 0.55 -10.30 2.98
C VAL A 93 1.39 -9.93 1.76
N SER A 94 0.90 -10.25 0.57
CA SER A 94 1.55 -9.86 -0.69
C SER A 94 1.68 -8.35 -0.83
N GLU A 95 0.67 -7.56 -0.48
CA GLU A 95 0.71 -6.10 -0.57
C GLU A 95 1.70 -5.48 0.43
N MET A 96 1.76 -5.94 1.68
CA MET A 96 2.75 -5.46 2.66
C MET A 96 4.18 -5.85 2.28
N GLU A 97 4.38 -7.05 1.72
CA GLU A 97 5.65 -7.44 1.12
C GLU A 97 6.03 -6.50 -0.02
N TRP A 98 5.05 -6.10 -0.85
CA TRP A 98 5.28 -5.14 -1.93
C TRP A 98 5.69 -3.76 -1.42
N VAL A 99 5.13 -3.26 -0.32
CA VAL A 99 5.58 -2.00 0.31
C VAL A 99 7.07 -2.02 0.61
N THR A 100 7.54 -3.08 1.24
CA THR A 100 8.96 -3.26 1.56
C THR A 100 9.81 -3.38 0.29
N ARG A 101 9.36 -4.18 -0.69
CA ARG A 101 10.06 -4.37 -1.96
C ARG A 101 10.15 -3.08 -2.78
N ILE A 102 9.09 -2.24 -2.79
CA ILE A 102 9.07 -0.95 -3.46
C ILE A 102 10.09 0.00 -2.83
N ARG A 103 10.13 0.11 -1.49
CA ARG A 103 11.11 0.94 -0.78
C ARG A 103 12.55 0.51 -1.08
N MET A 104 12.81 -0.78 -0.96
CA MET A 104 14.12 -1.33 -1.32
C MET A 104 14.48 -1.11 -2.79
N ALA A 105 13.50 -1.16 -3.69
CA ALA A 105 13.72 -0.93 -5.11
C ALA A 105 14.06 0.54 -5.42
N LEU A 106 13.51 1.50 -4.68
CA LEU A 106 13.89 2.91 -4.76
C LEU A 106 15.34 3.12 -4.30
N GLU A 107 15.73 2.52 -3.17
CA GLU A 107 17.08 2.61 -2.60
C GLU A 107 18.13 1.92 -3.48
N GLN A 108 17.79 0.81 -4.10
CA GLN A 108 18.69 -0.04 -4.89
C GLN A 108 18.65 0.28 -6.39
N GLU A 109 17.98 1.37 -6.81
CA GLU A 109 17.84 1.76 -8.22
C GLU A 109 17.28 0.64 -9.13
N ARG A 110 16.40 -0.20 -8.61
CA ARG A 110 15.79 -1.32 -9.35
C ARG A 110 14.60 -0.92 -10.21
N PHE A 111 14.12 0.30 -10.08
CA PHE A 111 13.14 0.85 -11.02
C PHE A 111 13.80 1.18 -12.36
N CYS A 112 13.09 0.97 -13.45
CA CYS A 112 13.50 1.37 -14.78
C CYS A 112 12.33 1.95 -15.57
N LEU A 113 12.65 2.81 -16.51
CA LEU A 113 11.69 3.48 -17.37
C LEU A 113 11.72 2.87 -18.76
N TYR A 114 10.55 2.58 -19.30
CA TYR A 114 10.34 2.22 -20.68
C TYR A 114 9.67 3.38 -21.39
N ALA A 115 9.91 3.52 -22.69
CA ALA A 115 9.20 4.46 -23.53
C ALA A 115 8.33 3.70 -24.52
N GLN A 116 7.06 4.07 -24.58
CA GLN A 116 6.14 3.56 -25.59
C GLN A 116 5.82 4.67 -26.57
N SER A 117 6.12 4.46 -27.84
CA SER A 117 5.82 5.44 -28.88
C SER A 117 4.33 5.60 -29.11
N ILE A 118 3.91 6.87 -29.29
CA ILE A 118 2.56 7.22 -29.66
C ILE A 118 2.59 7.62 -31.12
N ALA A 119 1.92 6.85 -31.98
CA ALA A 119 1.88 7.09 -33.41
C ALA A 119 0.62 7.93 -33.77
N PRO A 120 0.76 8.95 -34.63
CA PRO A 120 -0.39 9.70 -35.12
C PRO A 120 -1.25 8.84 -36.05
N LEU A 121 -2.56 8.99 -35.93
CA LEU A 121 -3.50 8.31 -36.83
C LEU A 121 -3.57 8.94 -38.23
N GLN A 122 -3.16 10.20 -38.35
CA GLN A 122 -3.09 10.93 -39.63
C GLN A 122 -1.62 11.28 -39.95
N PRO A 123 -1.11 11.01 -41.18
CA PRO A 123 0.30 11.16 -41.52
C PRO A 123 0.82 12.60 -41.53
N ASP A 124 -0.06 13.61 -41.67
CA ASP A 124 0.35 14.98 -42.10
C ASP A 124 0.53 15.97 -40.92
N GLY A 125 0.47 15.54 -39.67
CA GLY A 125 0.36 16.48 -38.55
C GLY A 125 1.51 16.56 -37.54
N GLN A 126 2.34 15.56 -37.39
CA GLN A 126 3.31 15.53 -36.29
C GLN A 126 4.73 15.18 -36.80
N ARG A 127 5.65 16.10 -36.61
CA ARG A 127 7.05 15.94 -37.08
C ARG A 127 8.00 15.41 -36.04
N GLY A 128 7.61 15.31 -34.77
CA GLY A 128 8.45 14.87 -33.67
C GLY A 128 8.06 13.54 -33.04
N LEU A 129 8.83 13.10 -32.10
CA LEU A 129 8.59 11.89 -31.33
C LEU A 129 7.57 12.19 -30.21
N HIS A 130 6.56 11.37 -30.13
CA HIS A 130 5.61 11.36 -29.02
C HIS A 130 5.73 10.01 -28.33
N PHE A 131 5.89 9.99 -27.01
CA PHE A 131 5.96 8.76 -26.26
C PHE A 131 5.45 8.95 -24.84
N GLU A 132 5.05 7.83 -24.26
CA GLU A 132 4.66 7.70 -22.88
C GLU A 132 5.75 6.98 -22.08
N VAL A 133 6.06 7.50 -20.90
CA VAL A 133 6.99 6.86 -19.98
C VAL A 133 6.25 5.85 -19.13
N LEU A 134 6.73 4.63 -19.13
CA LEU A 134 6.15 3.51 -18.42
C LEU A 134 7.11 2.98 -17.38
N LEU A 135 6.70 3.00 -16.12
CA LEU A 135 7.45 2.44 -15.02
C LEU A 135 7.53 0.91 -15.11
N ARG A 136 8.68 0.35 -14.80
CA ARG A 136 8.90 -1.09 -14.59
C ARG A 136 9.77 -1.27 -13.35
N LEU A 137 9.63 -2.43 -12.73
CA LEU A 137 10.47 -2.84 -11.61
C LEU A 137 11.26 -4.08 -12.01
N ARG A 138 12.54 -4.13 -11.65
CA ARG A 138 13.37 -5.33 -11.76
C ARG A 138 13.38 -6.05 -10.43
N ASP A 139 13.17 -7.36 -10.45
CA ASP A 139 13.40 -8.18 -9.28
C ASP A 139 14.90 -8.37 -9.00
N GLU A 140 15.21 -9.16 -7.97
CA GLU A 140 16.59 -9.46 -7.58
C GLU A 140 17.34 -10.33 -8.60
N GLN A 141 16.61 -11.00 -9.48
CA GLN A 141 17.11 -11.81 -10.58
C GLN A 141 17.17 -11.02 -11.89
N GLY A 142 16.81 -9.72 -11.88
CA GLY A 142 16.78 -8.84 -13.04
C GLY A 142 15.55 -8.99 -13.94
N GLN A 143 14.57 -9.80 -13.55
CA GLN A 143 13.33 -9.98 -14.31
C GLN A 143 12.41 -8.77 -14.17
N ILE A 144 11.71 -8.45 -15.24
CA ILE A 144 10.77 -7.31 -15.24
C ILE A 144 9.44 -7.70 -14.59
N ILE A 145 9.07 -6.95 -13.58
CA ILE A 145 7.80 -7.05 -12.87
C ILE A 145 6.84 -6.01 -13.45
N SER A 146 5.62 -6.47 -13.76
CA SER A 146 4.55 -5.60 -14.27
C SER A 146 4.08 -4.58 -13.22
N PRO A 147 3.79 -3.32 -13.60
CA PRO A 147 3.18 -2.32 -12.72
C PRO A 147 1.89 -2.80 -12.05
N ALA A 148 1.05 -3.55 -12.75
CA ALA A 148 -0.18 -4.10 -12.20
C ALA A 148 0.02 -4.98 -10.95
N THR A 149 1.24 -5.47 -10.73
CA THR A 149 1.58 -6.30 -9.58
C THR A 149 1.87 -5.50 -8.32
N PHE A 150 2.47 -4.31 -8.44
CA PHE A 150 2.95 -3.52 -7.28
C PHE A 150 2.27 -2.15 -7.11
N ILE A 151 1.73 -1.54 -8.18
CA ILE A 151 1.04 -0.24 -8.10
C ILE A 151 -0.13 -0.27 -7.11
N PRO A 152 -1.01 -1.30 -7.09
CA PRO A 152 -2.12 -1.33 -6.14
C PRO A 152 -1.68 -1.27 -4.67
N ALA A 153 -0.53 -1.88 -4.35
CA ALA A 153 0.06 -1.78 -3.02
C ALA A 153 0.63 -0.38 -2.76
N ALA A 154 1.33 0.21 -3.75
CA ALA A 154 1.86 1.57 -3.63
C ALA A 154 0.77 2.62 -3.42
N GLU A 155 -0.36 2.51 -4.11
CA GLU A 155 -1.54 3.39 -3.95
C GLU A 155 -2.16 3.23 -2.57
N ARG A 156 -2.45 1.98 -2.17
CA ARG A 156 -3.10 1.68 -0.89
C ARG A 156 -2.31 2.19 0.31
N TYR A 157 -0.98 2.08 0.25
CA TYR A 157 -0.09 2.45 1.36
C TYR A 157 0.56 3.83 1.20
N GLY A 158 0.06 4.66 0.28
CA GLY A 158 0.47 6.06 0.13
C GLY A 158 1.92 6.25 -0.32
N ILE A 159 2.50 5.28 -1.07
CA ILE A 159 3.88 5.36 -1.54
C ILE A 159 3.97 6.00 -2.93
N MET A 160 2.85 6.08 -3.65
CA MET A 160 2.83 6.61 -5.02
C MET A 160 3.49 7.99 -5.17
N PRO A 161 3.29 8.98 -4.29
CA PRO A 161 3.98 10.26 -4.43
C PRO A 161 5.51 10.15 -4.49
N THR A 162 6.09 9.22 -3.71
CA THR A 162 7.54 8.97 -3.75
C THR A 162 7.97 8.30 -5.06
N VAL A 163 7.18 7.36 -5.56
CA VAL A 163 7.43 6.69 -6.84
C VAL A 163 7.30 7.69 -8.00
N ASP A 164 6.27 8.52 -8.01
CA ASP A 164 6.01 9.50 -9.07
C ASP A 164 7.13 10.56 -9.11
N ARG A 165 7.58 11.07 -7.96
CA ARG A 165 8.75 11.95 -7.88
C ARG A 165 10.00 11.31 -8.47
N TRP A 166 10.24 10.02 -8.17
CA TRP A 166 11.34 9.29 -8.76
C TRP A 166 11.22 9.19 -10.28
N VAL A 167 10.03 8.87 -10.80
CA VAL A 167 9.77 8.78 -12.26
C VAL A 167 10.05 10.11 -12.95
N ILE A 168 9.53 11.21 -12.41
CA ILE A 168 9.75 12.56 -12.95
C ILE A 168 11.25 12.88 -12.96
N ALA A 169 11.91 12.76 -11.82
CA ALA A 169 13.32 13.09 -11.68
C ALA A 169 14.19 12.25 -12.62
N ARG A 170 13.93 10.95 -12.71
CA ARG A 170 14.69 10.04 -13.59
C ARG A 170 14.44 10.33 -15.06
N THR A 171 13.19 10.64 -15.45
CA THR A 171 12.86 11.05 -16.83
C THR A 171 13.60 12.30 -17.22
N LEU A 172 13.51 13.36 -16.42
CA LEU A 172 14.17 14.63 -16.69
C LEU A 172 15.69 14.48 -16.74
N ALA A 173 16.29 13.73 -15.81
CA ALA A 173 17.72 13.45 -15.81
C ALA A 173 18.16 12.69 -17.08
N THR A 174 17.36 11.70 -17.51
CA THR A 174 17.66 10.95 -18.73
C THR A 174 17.59 11.85 -19.97
N LEU A 175 16.56 12.68 -20.09
CA LEU A 175 16.40 13.62 -21.19
C LEU A 175 17.55 14.66 -21.22
N ALA A 176 17.95 15.18 -20.06
CA ALA A 176 19.06 16.12 -19.96
C ALA A 176 20.41 15.54 -20.40
N GLN A 177 20.62 14.23 -20.21
CA GLN A 177 21.83 13.54 -20.69
C GLN A 177 21.84 13.31 -22.20
N HIS A 178 20.71 13.50 -22.90
CA HIS A 178 20.58 13.26 -24.34
C HIS A 178 20.03 14.47 -25.10
N PRO A 179 20.74 15.63 -25.09
CA PRO A 179 20.26 16.89 -25.68
C PRO A 179 20.00 16.79 -27.19
N ALA A 180 20.68 15.91 -27.88
CA ALA A 180 20.44 15.67 -29.32
C ALA A 180 19.04 15.04 -29.56
N ALA A 181 18.62 14.12 -28.69
CA ALA A 181 17.32 13.47 -28.78
C ALA A 181 16.18 14.44 -28.44
N LEU A 182 16.40 15.37 -27.50
CA LEU A 182 15.40 16.39 -27.12
C LEU A 182 14.91 17.21 -28.31
N ARG A 183 15.75 17.46 -29.31
CA ARG A 183 15.36 18.23 -30.51
C ARG A 183 14.32 17.52 -31.39
N HIS A 184 14.13 16.24 -31.17
CA HIS A 184 13.21 15.42 -31.94
C HIS A 184 12.00 14.96 -31.12
N ILE A 185 11.91 15.35 -29.85
CA ILE A 185 10.79 15.00 -28.95
C ILE A 185 9.83 16.17 -28.90
N ASP A 186 8.59 15.92 -29.34
CA ASP A 186 7.50 16.88 -29.22
C ASP A 186 6.71 16.68 -27.91
N THR A 187 6.53 15.42 -27.51
CA THR A 187 5.75 15.10 -26.30
C THR A 187 6.37 13.91 -25.54
N CYS A 188 6.58 14.13 -24.26
CA CYS A 188 6.91 13.08 -23.30
C CYS A 188 5.81 13.04 -22.24
N ALA A 189 4.94 12.04 -22.27
CA ALA A 189 3.87 11.87 -21.31
C ALA A 189 4.34 11.06 -20.11
N ILE A 190 4.01 11.52 -18.90
CA ILE A 190 4.29 10.82 -17.64
C ILE A 190 2.96 10.65 -16.90
N ASN A 191 2.67 9.43 -16.46
CA ASN A 191 1.52 9.12 -15.61
C ASN A 191 1.83 9.53 -14.17
N LEU A 192 0.88 10.22 -13.55
CA LEU A 192 0.93 10.59 -12.14
C LEU A 192 -0.30 10.04 -11.42
N SER A 193 -0.10 9.63 -10.19
CA SER A 193 -1.20 9.23 -9.32
C SER A 193 -1.99 10.43 -8.79
N GLY A 194 -3.27 10.25 -8.51
CA GLY A 194 -4.11 11.31 -7.93
C GLY A 194 -3.50 11.93 -6.66
N PRO A 195 -3.03 11.13 -5.68
CA PRO A 195 -2.40 11.64 -4.47
C PRO A 195 -1.14 12.51 -4.71
N SER A 196 -0.45 12.32 -5.83
CA SER A 196 0.73 13.13 -6.17
C SER A 196 0.39 14.54 -6.63
N LEU A 197 -0.86 14.79 -7.03
CA LEU A 197 -1.31 16.12 -7.46
C LEU A 197 -1.66 17.02 -6.27
N ASP A 198 -1.94 16.43 -5.11
CA ASP A 198 -2.26 17.13 -3.87
C ASP A 198 -1.05 17.22 -2.91
N ASP A 199 0.12 16.73 -3.32
CA ASP A 199 1.34 16.69 -2.50
C ASP A 199 2.15 17.98 -2.75
N ASP A 200 2.11 18.91 -1.80
CA ASP A 200 2.86 20.19 -1.79
C ASP A 200 4.37 20.04 -1.49
N GLY A 201 4.92 18.83 -1.55
CA GLY A 201 6.28 18.44 -1.14
C GLY A 201 7.44 18.76 -2.06
#